data_4e3af91da29da3faa4d2f8ba80e7cafc
#
_entry.id   4e3af91da29da3faa4d2f8ba80e7cafc
#
_cell.length_a   1.000
_cell.length_b   1.000
_cell.length_c   1.000
_cell.angle_alpha   90.00
_cell.angle_beta   90.00
_cell.angle_gamma   90.00
#
_symmetry.space_group_name_H-M   'P 1'
#
loop_
_entity.id
_entity.type
_entity.pdbx_description
1 polymer ?
#
loop_
_entity_poly.entity_id
_entity_poly.type
_entity_poly.pdbx_seq_one_letter_code
_entity_poly.pdbx_strand_id
1 'polypeptide(L)'
;MCQAISRACDVIDSFHTPAEQLRLSDIARRTGLSVSTAFRIVFTLERRGLLGRVGEKLYQLNIRPPARGRYRIGFAGQSQEFAFSRAVAESIKAAAAKADVDLMMLDNHYSAKAAVRNAEKFARERMQLVIEFQTDEHVAPVVSSKLLEADIPIIAVEIPHPGATFYGGNNYAAGLLGGGLLGRWAKQNWHDSVDEVLLLELAKAGSLPRARLTGTLAGIRDIIPSIDDSRVFWLDGKGQFGASLDVVRKHLRRTRSRRILIGAINDPSALGALRAFEEAGRAETCAAMGQNGSLEARAELRKPSTRLIGSVAYFPESYGDALISLATDILQRKAVPPAVFASHQMLTRDNVDRFYPNDALLNPGELEIMLLRSK
;
A
#
# COMPACT_ATOMS: atom_id res chain seq x y z
N MET A 1 -12.15 37.54 -6.08
CA MET A 1 -10.89 37.29 -5.35
C MET A 1 -10.72 38.36 -4.28
N CYS A 2 -10.39 38.03 -3.03
CA CYS A 2 -10.27 39.03 -1.96
C CYS A 2 -9.00 39.88 -2.16
N GLN A 3 -9.17 41.16 -2.44
CA GLN A 3 -8.05 42.09 -2.77
C GLN A 3 -6.98 42.16 -1.66
N ALA A 4 -7.39 42.01 -0.40
CA ALA A 4 -6.47 42.03 0.72
C ALA A 4 -5.53 40.82 0.73
N ILE A 5 -6.07 39.64 0.37
CA ILE A 5 -5.27 38.38 0.28
C ILE A 5 -4.32 38.46 -0.92
N SER A 6 -4.80 38.95 -2.08
CA SER A 6 -3.95 39.11 -3.26
C SER A 6 -2.74 40.01 -2.95
N ARG A 7 -2.98 41.17 -2.33
CA ARG A 7 -1.89 42.09 -1.94
C ARG A 7 -0.92 41.50 -0.91
N ALA A 8 -1.41 40.62 -0.01
CA ALA A 8 -0.51 39.93 0.92
C ALA A 8 0.38 38.90 0.21
N CYS A 9 -0.17 38.20 -0.79
CA CYS A 9 0.63 37.33 -1.67
C CYS A 9 1.68 38.14 -2.45
N ASP A 10 1.28 39.29 -3.04
CA ASP A 10 2.23 40.16 -3.77
C ASP A 10 3.39 40.61 -2.89
N VAL A 11 3.15 40.89 -1.60
CA VAL A 11 4.21 41.22 -0.63
C VAL A 11 5.16 40.04 -0.38
N ILE A 12 4.62 38.83 -0.24
CA ILE A 12 5.45 37.62 -0.06
C ILE A 12 6.26 37.34 -1.32
N ASP A 13 5.63 37.42 -2.49
CA ASP A 13 6.26 37.17 -3.80
C ASP A 13 7.29 38.26 -4.19
N SER A 14 7.30 39.41 -3.49
CA SER A 14 8.29 40.46 -3.70
C SER A 14 9.71 40.05 -3.26
N PHE A 15 9.84 39.01 -2.44
CA PHE A 15 11.12 38.43 -2.05
C PHE A 15 11.52 37.32 -3.03
N HIS A 16 12.66 37.48 -3.71
CA HIS A 16 13.14 36.52 -4.72
C HIS A 16 13.76 35.26 -4.08
N THR A 17 14.28 35.39 -2.86
CA THR A 17 14.82 34.28 -2.08
C THR A 17 14.44 34.42 -0.61
N PRO A 18 14.35 33.31 0.13
CA PRO A 18 14.04 33.33 1.56
C PRO A 18 15.02 34.13 2.41
N ALA A 19 16.27 34.19 1.97
CA ALA A 19 17.34 34.91 2.67
C ALA A 19 17.43 36.41 2.29
N GLU A 20 16.63 36.85 1.30
CA GLU A 20 16.64 38.22 0.84
C GLU A 20 16.10 39.15 1.93
N GLN A 21 16.78 40.27 2.13
CA GLN A 21 16.41 41.31 3.09
C GLN A 21 15.97 42.55 2.34
N LEU A 22 14.73 42.98 2.54
CA LEU A 22 14.13 44.14 1.88
C LEU A 22 13.72 45.21 2.88
N ARG A 23 13.87 46.46 2.49
CA ARG A 23 13.26 47.60 3.20
C ARG A 23 11.78 47.71 2.82
N LEU A 24 10.99 48.31 3.66
CA LEU A 24 9.59 48.60 3.36
C LEU A 24 9.41 49.35 2.03
N SER A 25 10.33 50.30 1.72
CA SER A 25 10.34 51.02 0.45
C SER A 25 10.58 50.12 -0.76
N ASP A 26 11.40 49.08 -0.61
CA ASP A 26 11.67 48.14 -1.70
C ASP A 26 10.48 47.20 -1.94
N ILE A 27 9.84 46.75 -0.87
CA ILE A 27 8.59 45.98 -0.94
C ILE A 27 7.50 46.81 -1.62
N ALA A 28 7.29 48.06 -1.20
CA ALA A 28 6.30 48.94 -1.79
C ALA A 28 6.53 49.18 -3.30
N ARG A 29 7.80 49.39 -3.68
CA ARG A 29 8.21 49.59 -5.08
C ARG A 29 7.96 48.31 -5.91
N ARG A 30 8.35 47.15 -5.41
CA ARG A 30 8.21 45.88 -6.13
C ARG A 30 6.73 45.44 -6.31
N THR A 31 5.89 45.77 -5.34
CA THR A 31 4.46 45.40 -5.35
C THR A 31 3.55 46.44 -5.99
N GLY A 32 4.09 47.64 -6.29
CA GLY A 32 3.29 48.79 -6.75
C GLY A 32 2.31 49.34 -5.71
N LEU A 33 2.47 48.97 -4.44
CA LEU A 33 1.62 49.42 -3.34
C LEU A 33 2.12 50.73 -2.78
N SER A 34 1.19 51.57 -2.26
CA SER A 34 1.59 52.71 -1.44
C SER A 34 2.37 52.25 -0.19
N VAL A 35 3.34 53.00 0.28
CA VAL A 35 4.16 52.67 1.46
C VAL A 35 3.29 52.39 2.70
N SER A 36 2.18 53.13 2.86
CA SER A 36 1.24 52.94 3.97
C SER A 36 0.47 51.61 3.87
N THR A 37 0.10 51.21 2.64
CA THR A 37 -0.56 49.91 2.40
C THR A 37 0.43 48.77 2.60
N ALA A 38 1.63 48.87 2.04
CA ALA A 38 2.69 47.90 2.24
C ALA A 38 3.03 47.74 3.73
N PHE A 39 3.13 48.85 4.48
CA PHE A 39 3.36 48.79 5.94
C PHE A 39 2.31 47.99 6.70
N ARG A 40 1.02 48.23 6.43
CA ARG A 40 -0.08 47.49 7.11
C ARG A 40 -0.05 46.02 6.83
N ILE A 41 0.28 45.64 5.60
CA ILE A 41 0.38 44.22 5.20
C ILE A 41 1.62 43.59 5.84
N VAL A 42 2.81 44.22 5.71
CA VAL A 42 4.05 43.76 6.31
C VAL A 42 3.89 43.62 7.83
N PHE A 43 3.29 44.58 8.52
CA PHE A 43 3.01 44.53 9.94
C PHE A 43 2.11 43.33 10.31
N THR A 44 1.09 43.04 9.48
CA THR A 44 0.21 41.87 9.70
C THR A 44 0.97 40.59 9.49
N LEU A 45 1.78 40.48 8.43
CA LEU A 45 2.58 39.28 8.11
C LEU A 45 3.68 39.08 9.18
N GLU A 46 4.29 40.15 9.70
CA GLU A 46 5.25 40.09 10.82
C GLU A 46 4.58 39.55 12.09
N ARG A 47 3.41 40.08 12.49
CA ARG A 47 2.65 39.58 13.63
C ARG A 47 2.17 38.13 13.48
N ARG A 48 1.97 37.67 12.26
CA ARG A 48 1.63 36.27 11.95
C ARG A 48 2.86 35.39 11.79
N GLY A 49 4.07 35.95 11.95
CA GLY A 49 5.31 35.21 11.88
C GLY A 49 5.73 34.79 10.46
N LEU A 50 5.10 35.35 9.42
CA LEU A 50 5.44 35.09 8.01
C LEU A 50 6.60 35.97 7.52
N LEU A 51 6.78 37.14 8.14
CA LEU A 51 7.94 38.02 7.97
C LEU A 51 8.67 38.18 9.31
N GLY A 52 9.98 38.20 9.27
CA GLY A 52 10.85 38.56 10.38
C GLY A 52 11.48 39.89 10.15
N ARG A 53 11.67 40.70 11.23
CA ARG A 53 12.46 41.91 11.18
C ARG A 53 13.92 41.59 11.46
N VAL A 54 14.80 41.97 10.52
CA VAL A 54 16.26 41.80 10.65
C VAL A 54 16.89 43.17 10.78
N GLY A 55 17.26 43.56 12.02
CA GLY A 55 17.74 44.92 12.30
C GLY A 55 16.63 45.96 12.26
N GLU A 56 17.01 47.29 12.20
CA GLU A 56 16.05 48.37 12.42
C GLU A 56 15.01 48.56 11.30
N LYS A 57 15.31 48.22 10.04
CA LYS A 57 14.43 48.56 8.88
C LYS A 57 14.39 47.53 7.77
N LEU A 58 14.89 46.31 8.01
CA LEU A 58 14.92 45.23 7.03
C LEU A 58 13.94 44.13 7.41
N TYR A 59 13.20 43.62 6.44
CA TYR A 59 12.30 42.51 6.55
C TYR A 59 12.85 41.33 5.72
N GLN A 60 12.65 40.16 6.23
CA GLN A 60 13.01 38.90 5.59
C GLN A 60 11.83 37.95 5.67
N LEU A 61 11.63 37.11 4.67
CA LEU A 61 10.66 36.04 4.77
C LEU A 61 11.03 35.14 5.94
N ASN A 62 10.16 35.10 6.93
CA ASN A 62 10.24 34.11 7.98
C ASN A 62 9.62 32.81 7.44
N ILE A 63 10.17 32.34 6.30
CA ILE A 63 10.00 30.93 5.98
C ILE A 63 10.75 30.26 7.11
N ARG A 64 10.03 29.95 8.18
CA ARG A 64 10.49 28.86 9.02
C ARG A 64 10.63 27.68 8.06
N PRO A 65 11.86 27.18 7.80
CA PRO A 65 11.94 25.77 7.45
C PRO A 65 11.10 25.09 8.52
N PRO A 66 10.20 24.19 8.20
CA PRO A 66 9.39 23.52 9.20
C PRO A 66 10.33 23.25 10.35
N ALA A 67 9.99 23.75 11.54
CA ALA A 67 10.90 23.73 12.68
C ALA A 67 11.60 22.39 12.58
N ARG A 68 12.94 22.32 12.81
CA ARG A 68 13.68 21.04 12.85
C ARG A 68 13.19 20.19 14.04
N GLY A 69 11.88 20.03 14.15
CA GLY A 69 11.15 19.06 14.90
C GLY A 69 10.88 17.92 13.94
N ARG A 70 11.16 16.73 14.36
CA ARG A 70 10.83 15.49 13.66
C ARG A 70 9.40 15.58 13.14
N TYR A 71 9.18 15.26 11.87
CA TYR A 71 7.81 15.12 11.36
C TYR A 71 7.09 14.07 12.19
N ARG A 72 5.88 14.38 12.63
CA ARG A 72 5.02 13.45 13.39
C ARG A 72 4.12 12.71 12.43
N ILE A 73 4.42 11.45 12.16
CA ILE A 73 3.69 10.60 11.21
C ILE A 73 3.00 9.47 11.96
N GLY A 74 1.70 9.30 11.74
CA GLY A 74 0.94 8.14 12.19
C GLY A 74 1.04 6.99 11.18
N PHE A 75 1.18 5.76 11.64
CA PHE A 75 1.02 4.57 10.84
C PHE A 75 0.01 3.63 11.51
N ALA A 76 -1.10 3.34 10.83
CA ALA A 76 -2.05 2.30 11.22
C ALA A 76 -1.82 1.08 10.34
N GLY A 77 -1.20 0.04 10.89
CA GLY A 77 -0.93 -1.22 10.19
C GLY A 77 -2.17 -2.10 10.10
N GLN A 78 -2.25 -2.93 9.07
CA GLN A 78 -3.37 -3.83 8.83
C GLN A 78 -3.60 -4.81 10.00
N SER A 79 -2.53 -5.51 10.39
CA SER A 79 -2.46 -6.41 11.56
C SER A 79 -1.04 -6.92 11.74
N GLN A 80 -0.59 -7.09 12.97
CA GLN A 80 0.69 -7.71 13.30
C GLN A 80 0.67 -9.26 13.16
N GLU A 81 -0.49 -9.85 12.95
CA GLU A 81 -0.64 -11.30 12.79
C GLU A 81 -0.20 -11.81 11.42
N PHE A 82 -0.22 -10.94 10.39
CA PHE A 82 0.09 -11.33 9.01
C PHE A 82 1.51 -10.93 8.61
N ALA A 83 2.25 -11.86 8.00
CA ALA A 83 3.66 -11.68 7.63
C ALA A 83 3.89 -10.47 6.72
N PHE A 84 3.03 -10.26 5.71
CA PHE A 84 3.12 -9.10 4.82
C PHE A 84 2.96 -7.77 5.58
N SER A 85 1.94 -7.67 6.44
CA SER A 85 1.71 -6.47 7.26
C SER A 85 2.86 -6.19 8.23
N ARG A 86 3.41 -7.24 8.85
CA ARG A 86 4.58 -7.09 9.73
C ARG A 86 5.79 -6.57 8.96
N ALA A 87 6.08 -7.13 7.78
CA ALA A 87 7.20 -6.68 6.96
C ALA A 87 7.05 -5.21 6.55
N VAL A 88 5.84 -4.77 6.17
CA VAL A 88 5.54 -3.36 5.89
C VAL A 88 5.76 -2.50 7.15
N ALA A 89 5.25 -2.92 8.30
CA ALA A 89 5.39 -2.19 9.57
C ALA A 89 6.86 -2.04 9.99
N GLU A 90 7.64 -3.12 9.92
CA GLU A 90 9.07 -3.09 10.25
C GLU A 90 9.86 -2.22 9.26
N SER A 91 9.54 -2.27 7.97
CA SER A 91 10.20 -1.43 6.98
C SER A 91 9.90 0.06 7.20
N ILE A 92 8.65 0.42 7.53
CA ILE A 92 8.27 1.80 7.87
C ILE A 92 9.00 2.28 9.13
N LYS A 93 9.06 1.43 10.17
CA LYS A 93 9.77 1.73 11.42
C LYS A 93 11.26 2.00 11.17
N ALA A 94 11.91 1.16 10.37
CA ALA A 94 13.31 1.34 10.02
C ALA A 94 13.55 2.62 9.19
N ALA A 95 12.71 2.88 8.20
CA ALA A 95 12.79 4.08 7.36
C ALA A 95 12.53 5.36 8.16
N ALA A 96 11.55 5.37 9.07
CA ALA A 96 11.25 6.50 9.94
C ALA A 96 12.42 6.83 10.88
N ALA A 97 13.06 5.81 11.46
CA ALA A 97 14.24 5.99 12.30
C ALA A 97 15.42 6.60 11.50
N LYS A 98 15.65 6.13 10.26
CA LYS A 98 16.68 6.64 9.35
C LYS A 98 16.42 8.09 8.91
N ALA A 99 15.13 8.46 8.73
CA ALA A 99 14.70 9.79 8.30
C ALA A 99 14.47 10.77 9.46
N ASP A 100 14.76 10.38 10.71
CA ASP A 100 14.50 11.16 11.93
C ASP A 100 13.04 11.61 12.07
N VAL A 101 12.09 10.71 11.77
CA VAL A 101 10.65 10.91 11.89
C VAL A 101 10.15 10.43 13.26
N ASP A 102 9.29 11.22 13.91
CA ASP A 102 8.51 10.81 15.09
C ASP A 102 7.33 9.96 14.63
N LEU A 103 7.48 8.62 14.68
CA LEU A 103 6.51 7.66 14.18
C LEU A 103 5.63 7.09 15.30
N MET A 104 4.32 7.34 15.21
CA MET A 104 3.32 6.69 16.06
C MET A 104 2.71 5.51 15.32
N MET A 105 2.90 4.29 15.83
CA MET A 105 2.38 3.06 15.22
C MET A 105 1.15 2.54 15.98
N LEU A 106 0.10 2.19 15.27
CA LEU A 106 -1.10 1.54 15.78
C LEU A 106 -1.45 0.31 14.92
N ASP A 107 -2.16 -0.64 15.50
CA ASP A 107 -2.63 -1.84 14.81
C ASP A 107 -4.15 -1.76 14.59
N ASN A 108 -4.59 -2.02 13.36
CA ASN A 108 -6.00 -2.09 13.00
C ASN A 108 -6.61 -3.47 13.34
N HIS A 109 -5.81 -4.45 13.73
CA HIS A 109 -6.25 -5.80 14.09
C HIS A 109 -7.19 -6.42 13.06
N TYR A 110 -7.00 -6.13 11.78
CA TYR A 110 -7.87 -6.56 10.66
C TYR A 110 -9.35 -6.15 10.87
N SER A 111 -9.61 -5.08 11.62
CA SER A 111 -10.92 -4.64 12.09
C SER A 111 -11.24 -3.22 11.63
N ALA A 112 -12.34 -3.06 10.90
CA ALA A 112 -12.88 -1.76 10.49
C ALA A 112 -13.09 -0.81 11.69
N LYS A 113 -13.63 -1.34 12.81
CA LYS A 113 -13.86 -0.56 14.05
C LYS A 113 -12.54 -0.07 14.66
N ALA A 114 -11.48 -0.87 14.61
CA ALA A 114 -10.17 -0.46 15.11
C ALA A 114 -9.56 0.63 14.21
N ALA A 115 -9.66 0.51 12.88
CA ALA A 115 -9.17 1.51 11.95
C ALA A 115 -9.80 2.90 12.21
N VAL A 116 -11.12 2.96 12.40
CA VAL A 116 -11.81 4.22 12.74
C VAL A 116 -11.32 4.80 14.07
N ARG A 117 -11.18 3.98 15.12
CA ARG A 117 -10.65 4.44 16.42
C ARG A 117 -9.20 4.94 16.33
N ASN A 118 -8.39 4.27 15.51
CA ASN A 118 -7.01 4.67 15.29
C ASN A 118 -6.93 6.01 14.57
N ALA A 119 -7.78 6.24 13.55
CA ALA A 119 -7.88 7.53 12.87
C ALA A 119 -8.26 8.66 13.85
N GLU A 120 -9.26 8.45 14.70
CA GLU A 120 -9.63 9.41 15.75
C GLU A 120 -8.50 9.65 16.76
N LYS A 121 -7.70 8.62 17.08
CA LYS A 121 -6.55 8.78 17.97
C LYS A 121 -5.46 9.62 17.29
N PHE A 122 -5.13 9.39 16.02
CA PHE A 122 -4.18 10.21 15.28
C PHE A 122 -4.61 11.69 15.20
N ALA A 123 -5.91 11.95 15.00
CA ALA A 123 -6.44 13.31 14.99
C ALA A 123 -6.25 13.98 16.38
N ARG A 124 -6.58 13.30 17.49
CA ARG A 124 -6.36 13.81 18.86
C ARG A 124 -4.89 14.09 19.16
N GLU A 125 -4.01 13.20 18.71
CA GLU A 125 -2.55 13.31 18.87
C GLU A 125 -1.92 14.32 17.91
N ARG A 126 -2.71 14.94 17.03
CA ARG A 126 -2.27 15.94 16.04
C ARG A 126 -1.11 15.44 15.17
N MET A 127 -1.26 14.24 14.60
CA MET A 127 -0.32 13.77 13.60
C MET A 127 -0.33 14.72 12.40
N GLN A 128 0.81 14.90 11.75
CA GLN A 128 0.92 15.78 10.59
C GLN A 128 0.57 15.09 9.28
N LEU A 129 0.69 13.75 9.25
CA LEU A 129 0.29 12.88 8.16
C LEU A 129 0.00 11.49 8.72
N VAL A 130 -0.91 10.75 8.09
CA VAL A 130 -1.19 9.36 8.44
C VAL A 130 -0.97 8.45 7.23
N ILE A 131 -0.23 7.37 7.44
CA ILE A 131 -0.11 6.24 6.54
C ILE A 131 -1.12 5.19 7.03
N GLU A 132 -2.16 4.93 6.24
CA GLU A 132 -3.27 4.04 6.61
C GLU A 132 -3.22 2.75 5.81
N PHE A 133 -3.13 1.62 6.50
CA PHE A 133 -3.17 0.30 5.91
C PHE A 133 -4.26 -0.55 6.57
N GLN A 134 -5.46 -0.48 6.05
CA GLN A 134 -6.63 -1.27 6.45
C GLN A 134 -7.17 -2.05 5.24
N THR A 135 -8.13 -2.96 5.41
CA THR A 135 -8.55 -3.94 4.39
C THR A 135 -10.00 -3.88 3.98
N ASP A 136 -10.77 -2.92 4.46
CA ASP A 136 -12.19 -2.83 4.18
C ASP A 136 -12.51 -1.54 3.41
N GLU A 137 -12.85 -1.65 2.11
CA GLU A 137 -13.12 -0.47 1.29
C GLU A 137 -14.30 0.36 1.81
N HIS A 138 -15.27 -0.27 2.50
CA HIS A 138 -16.44 0.43 3.03
C HIS A 138 -16.11 1.33 4.21
N VAL A 139 -15.03 1.04 4.95
CA VAL A 139 -14.59 1.90 6.06
C VAL A 139 -13.64 3.02 5.60
N ALA A 140 -13.06 2.90 4.42
CA ALA A 140 -12.11 3.89 3.90
C ALA A 140 -12.66 5.33 3.88
N PRO A 141 -13.93 5.61 3.45
CA PRO A 141 -14.48 6.96 3.50
C PRO A 141 -14.61 7.50 4.93
N VAL A 142 -14.94 6.64 5.90
CA VAL A 142 -15.10 7.04 7.32
C VAL A 142 -13.75 7.43 7.92
N VAL A 143 -12.71 6.61 7.69
CA VAL A 143 -11.34 6.89 8.13
C VAL A 143 -10.84 8.19 7.49
N SER A 144 -11.06 8.36 6.19
CA SER A 144 -10.67 9.58 5.46
C SER A 144 -11.35 10.83 6.03
N SER A 145 -12.66 10.80 6.24
CA SER A 145 -13.40 11.93 6.80
C SER A 145 -12.81 12.38 8.14
N LYS A 146 -12.54 11.43 9.06
CA LYS A 146 -11.96 11.71 10.37
C LYS A 146 -10.61 12.42 10.31
N LEU A 147 -9.76 12.03 9.38
CA LEU A 147 -8.41 12.59 9.24
C LEU A 147 -8.43 13.91 8.47
N LEU A 148 -9.20 13.99 7.37
CA LEU A 148 -9.31 15.20 6.55
C LEU A 148 -10.02 16.35 7.27
N GLU A 149 -11.04 16.07 8.12
CA GLU A 149 -11.66 17.06 9.00
C GLU A 149 -10.67 17.66 10.01
N ALA A 150 -9.60 16.96 10.32
CA ALA A 150 -8.50 17.43 11.15
C ALA A 150 -7.32 18.02 10.34
N ASP A 151 -7.49 18.26 9.03
CA ASP A 151 -6.44 18.73 8.10
C ASP A 151 -5.21 17.80 8.05
N ILE A 152 -5.39 16.49 8.24
CA ILE A 152 -4.34 15.49 8.21
C ILE A 152 -4.34 14.78 6.84
N PRO A 153 -3.30 14.96 6.00
CA PRO A 153 -3.14 14.25 4.75
C PRO A 153 -2.92 12.75 4.99
N ILE A 154 -3.36 11.94 4.01
CA ILE A 154 -3.39 10.49 4.12
C ILE A 154 -2.59 9.87 2.97
N ILE A 155 -1.75 8.88 3.28
CA ILE A 155 -1.26 7.91 2.31
C ILE A 155 -2.00 6.60 2.56
N ALA A 156 -2.76 6.14 1.58
CA ALA A 156 -3.54 4.92 1.65
C ALA A 156 -2.76 3.75 1.06
N VAL A 157 -2.49 2.72 1.88
CA VAL A 157 -1.72 1.55 1.46
C VAL A 157 -2.65 0.42 1.02
N GLU A 158 -2.49 -0.05 -0.22
CA GLU A 158 -3.21 -1.17 -0.87
C GLU A 158 -4.72 -0.95 -1.09
N ILE A 159 -5.43 -0.29 -0.19
CA ILE A 159 -6.86 0.04 -0.32
C ILE A 159 -7.01 1.55 -0.54
N PRO A 160 -7.65 2.00 -1.64
CA PRO A 160 -7.81 3.42 -1.89
C PRO A 160 -8.74 4.08 -0.87
N HIS A 161 -8.36 5.28 -0.46
CA HIS A 161 -9.15 6.12 0.46
C HIS A 161 -9.50 7.43 -0.24
N PRO A 162 -10.73 7.95 -0.12
CA PRO A 162 -11.08 9.24 -0.69
C PRO A 162 -10.16 10.36 -0.19
N GLY A 163 -9.61 11.16 -1.11
CA GLY A 163 -8.73 12.28 -0.78
C GLY A 163 -7.30 11.90 -0.37
N ALA A 164 -6.94 10.62 -0.36
CA ALA A 164 -5.61 10.14 -0.03
C ALA A 164 -4.72 9.96 -1.27
N THR A 165 -3.40 10.05 -1.08
CA THR A 165 -2.43 9.55 -2.05
C THR A 165 -2.35 8.03 -1.91
N PHE A 166 -2.55 7.31 -3.00
CA PHE A 166 -2.50 5.84 -3.01
C PHE A 166 -1.05 5.35 -3.11
N TYR A 167 -0.72 4.29 -2.34
CA TYR A 167 0.50 3.52 -2.49
C TYR A 167 0.18 2.01 -2.45
N GLY A 168 0.58 1.25 -3.46
CA GLY A 168 0.33 -0.19 -3.49
C GLY A 168 0.67 -0.84 -4.81
N GLY A 169 0.35 -2.13 -4.96
CA GLY A 169 0.62 -2.87 -6.19
C GLY A 169 -0.25 -2.43 -7.37
N ASN A 170 0.30 -2.53 -8.60
CA ASN A 170 -0.53 -2.53 -9.80
C ASN A 170 -1.26 -3.87 -9.91
N ASN A 171 -2.43 -3.92 -9.29
CA ASN A 171 -3.17 -5.16 -9.08
C ASN A 171 -3.50 -5.90 -10.39
N TYR A 172 -3.97 -5.19 -11.42
CA TYR A 172 -4.30 -5.81 -12.69
C TYR A 172 -3.07 -6.37 -13.41
N ALA A 173 -1.98 -5.59 -13.48
CA ALA A 173 -0.75 -6.03 -14.11
C ALA A 173 -0.11 -7.24 -13.39
N ALA A 174 -0.13 -7.22 -12.06
CA ALA A 174 0.34 -8.35 -11.26
C ALA A 174 -0.52 -9.61 -11.48
N GLY A 175 -1.84 -9.42 -11.55
CA GLY A 175 -2.76 -10.51 -11.90
C GLY A 175 -2.50 -11.07 -13.30
N LEU A 176 -2.35 -10.21 -14.30
CA LEU A 176 -2.07 -10.62 -15.69
C LEU A 176 -0.79 -11.44 -15.78
N LEU A 177 0.26 -11.01 -15.08
CA LEU A 177 1.53 -11.73 -15.00
C LEU A 177 1.35 -13.14 -14.42
N GLY A 178 0.59 -13.27 -13.31
CA GLY A 178 0.28 -14.54 -12.65
C GLY A 178 -0.59 -15.45 -13.51
N GLY A 179 -1.62 -14.89 -14.13
CA GLY A 179 -2.51 -15.63 -15.03
C GLY A 179 -1.79 -16.17 -16.27
N GLY A 180 -0.89 -15.37 -16.85
CA GLY A 180 -0.06 -15.82 -17.95
C GLY A 180 0.86 -16.99 -17.56
N LEU A 181 1.38 -17.01 -16.31
CA LEU A 181 2.14 -18.16 -15.81
C LEU A 181 1.24 -19.41 -15.68
N LEU A 182 0.05 -19.28 -15.06
CA LEU A 182 -0.92 -20.39 -14.93
C LEU A 182 -1.32 -20.94 -16.32
N GLY A 183 -1.63 -20.06 -17.27
CA GLY A 183 -2.00 -20.47 -18.62
C GLY A 183 -0.89 -21.25 -19.33
N ARG A 184 0.35 -20.74 -19.31
CA ARG A 184 1.52 -21.43 -19.89
C ARG A 184 1.78 -22.77 -19.22
N TRP A 185 1.70 -22.81 -17.89
CA TRP A 185 1.87 -24.05 -17.16
C TRP A 185 0.81 -25.10 -17.54
N ALA A 186 -0.46 -24.71 -17.63
CA ALA A 186 -1.55 -25.61 -18.05
C ALA A 186 -1.35 -26.10 -19.49
N LYS A 187 -0.92 -25.22 -20.39
CA LYS A 187 -0.60 -25.59 -21.77
C LYS A 187 0.48 -26.67 -21.84
N GLN A 188 1.52 -26.53 -21.05
CA GLN A 188 2.64 -27.48 -21.03
C GLN A 188 2.27 -28.83 -20.37
N ASN A 189 1.49 -28.80 -19.30
CA ASN A 189 1.22 -29.99 -18.46
C ASN A 189 -0.12 -30.66 -18.76
N TRP A 190 -1.11 -29.92 -19.26
CA TRP A 190 -2.48 -30.39 -19.50
C TRP A 190 -2.95 -30.21 -20.94
N HIS A 191 -2.09 -29.78 -21.85
CA HIS A 191 -2.40 -29.60 -23.29
C HIS A 191 -3.67 -28.74 -23.50
N ASP A 192 -3.73 -27.57 -22.86
CA ASP A 192 -4.87 -26.63 -22.87
C ASP A 192 -6.18 -27.16 -22.25
N SER A 193 -6.18 -28.35 -21.72
CA SER A 193 -7.37 -28.94 -21.08
C SER A 193 -7.48 -28.46 -19.65
N VAL A 194 -8.27 -27.41 -19.41
CA VAL A 194 -8.59 -26.88 -18.06
C VAL A 194 -10.08 -27.10 -17.81
N ASP A 195 -10.42 -27.76 -16.69
CA ASP A 195 -11.80 -28.04 -16.34
C ASP A 195 -12.43 -26.86 -15.58
N GLU A 196 -11.70 -26.27 -14.65
CA GLU A 196 -12.17 -25.17 -13.79
C GLU A 196 -11.05 -24.17 -13.50
N VAL A 197 -11.45 -22.92 -13.24
CA VAL A 197 -10.59 -21.86 -12.69
C VAL A 197 -11.23 -21.39 -11.38
N LEU A 198 -10.53 -21.54 -10.26
CA LEU A 198 -10.93 -21.01 -8.97
C LEU A 198 -10.23 -19.68 -8.72
N LEU A 199 -10.99 -18.65 -8.43
CA LEU A 199 -10.50 -17.31 -8.07
C LEU A 199 -10.82 -17.05 -6.60
N LEU A 200 -9.78 -17.07 -5.75
CA LEU A 200 -9.94 -16.88 -4.31
C LEU A 200 -9.85 -15.41 -3.96
N GLU A 201 -10.98 -14.80 -3.64
CA GLU A 201 -11.09 -13.37 -3.42
C GLU A 201 -11.11 -12.97 -1.93
N LEU A 202 -10.97 -11.67 -1.71
CA LEU A 202 -11.20 -10.94 -0.47
C LEU A 202 -12.25 -9.89 -0.77
N ALA A 203 -13.53 -10.27 -0.70
CA ALA A 203 -14.66 -9.46 -1.18
C ALA A 203 -14.70 -8.06 -0.53
N LYS A 204 -14.44 -7.97 0.79
CA LYS A 204 -14.45 -6.69 1.53
C LYS A 204 -13.36 -5.69 1.12
N ALA A 205 -12.30 -6.14 0.43
CA ALA A 205 -11.21 -5.26 0.00
C ALA A 205 -11.56 -4.42 -1.23
N GLY A 206 -12.65 -4.77 -1.92
CA GLY A 206 -13.21 -3.99 -3.01
C GLY A 206 -12.62 -4.25 -4.38
N SER A 207 -12.96 -3.35 -5.28
CA SER A 207 -12.71 -3.52 -6.71
C SER A 207 -11.22 -3.45 -7.07
N LEU A 208 -10.44 -2.58 -6.43
CA LEU A 208 -9.03 -2.41 -6.78
C LEU A 208 -8.19 -3.65 -6.46
N PRO A 209 -8.21 -4.25 -5.27
CA PRO A 209 -7.53 -5.53 -5.02
C PRO A 209 -8.11 -6.68 -5.84
N ARG A 210 -9.44 -6.69 -6.11
CA ARG A 210 -10.09 -7.69 -6.96
C ARG A 210 -9.52 -7.68 -8.39
N ALA A 211 -8.98 -6.56 -8.85
CA ALA A 211 -8.31 -6.47 -10.15
C ALA A 211 -7.13 -7.46 -10.30
N ARG A 212 -6.54 -7.94 -9.20
CA ARG A 212 -5.56 -9.05 -9.25
C ARG A 212 -6.17 -10.30 -9.88
N LEU A 213 -7.38 -10.63 -9.50
CA LEU A 213 -8.06 -11.84 -9.97
C LEU A 213 -8.64 -11.66 -11.38
N THR A 214 -9.18 -10.48 -11.70
CA THR A 214 -9.62 -10.21 -13.08
C THR A 214 -8.44 -10.20 -14.05
N GLY A 215 -7.28 -9.66 -13.62
CA GLY A 215 -6.03 -9.76 -14.38
C GLY A 215 -5.54 -11.19 -14.50
N THR A 216 -5.63 -12.00 -13.43
CA THR A 216 -5.28 -13.43 -13.48
C THR A 216 -6.15 -14.17 -14.48
N LEU A 217 -7.45 -13.96 -14.46
CA LEU A 217 -8.35 -14.57 -15.44
C LEU A 217 -8.04 -14.13 -16.87
N ALA A 218 -7.79 -12.85 -17.08
CA ALA A 218 -7.39 -12.34 -18.39
C ALA A 218 -6.10 -13.00 -18.89
N GLY A 219 -5.05 -13.06 -18.05
CA GLY A 219 -3.79 -13.69 -18.41
C GLY A 219 -3.91 -15.20 -18.71
N ILE A 220 -4.83 -15.92 -18.03
CA ILE A 220 -5.13 -17.30 -18.35
C ILE A 220 -5.81 -17.37 -19.72
N ARG A 221 -6.80 -16.52 -19.98
CA ARG A 221 -7.57 -16.49 -21.25
C ARG A 221 -6.74 -16.05 -22.45
N ASP A 222 -5.75 -15.21 -22.25
CA ASP A 222 -4.79 -14.85 -23.32
C ASP A 222 -4.02 -16.07 -23.84
N ILE A 223 -3.81 -17.07 -23.01
CA ILE A 223 -3.09 -18.31 -23.36
C ILE A 223 -4.08 -19.44 -23.74
N ILE A 224 -5.22 -19.53 -23.06
CA ILE A 224 -6.24 -20.56 -23.21
C ILE A 224 -7.62 -19.89 -23.42
N PRO A 225 -7.91 -19.38 -24.62
CA PRO A 225 -9.14 -18.64 -24.91
C PRO A 225 -10.43 -19.46 -24.74
N SER A 226 -10.33 -20.79 -24.69
CA SER A 226 -11.48 -21.71 -24.55
C SER A 226 -12.10 -21.70 -23.16
N ILE A 227 -11.52 -20.99 -22.16
CA ILE A 227 -12.08 -20.89 -20.82
C ILE A 227 -13.20 -19.86 -20.82
N ASP A 228 -14.43 -20.34 -20.77
CA ASP A 228 -15.64 -19.53 -20.63
C ASP A 228 -16.02 -19.29 -19.15
N ASP A 229 -17.02 -18.43 -18.92
CA ASP A 229 -17.44 -18.04 -17.57
C ASP A 229 -18.06 -19.19 -16.78
N SER A 230 -18.60 -20.23 -17.42
CA SER A 230 -19.20 -21.38 -16.75
C SER A 230 -18.19 -22.23 -15.99
N ARG A 231 -16.90 -22.11 -16.35
CA ARG A 231 -15.78 -22.81 -15.70
C ARG A 231 -15.07 -21.96 -14.64
N VAL A 232 -15.51 -20.71 -14.40
CA VAL A 232 -14.86 -19.77 -13.47
C VAL A 232 -15.66 -19.65 -12.19
N PHE A 233 -15.03 -19.96 -11.06
CA PHE A 233 -15.66 -19.93 -9.74
C PHE A 233 -14.97 -18.92 -8.84
N TRP A 234 -15.72 -17.93 -8.36
CA TRP A 234 -15.28 -16.94 -7.40
C TRP A 234 -15.61 -17.42 -5.99
N LEU A 235 -14.60 -17.53 -5.14
CA LEU A 235 -14.73 -18.05 -3.78
C LEU A 235 -14.15 -17.04 -2.79
N ASP A 236 -14.96 -16.52 -1.87
CA ASP A 236 -14.47 -15.58 -0.85
C ASP A 236 -13.73 -16.33 0.26
N GLY A 237 -12.42 -16.41 0.11
CA GLY A 237 -11.47 -16.93 1.11
C GLY A 237 -11.06 -15.91 2.17
N LYS A 238 -11.65 -14.70 2.15
CA LYS A 238 -11.36 -13.60 3.08
C LYS A 238 -9.88 -13.21 3.16
N GLY A 239 -9.08 -13.60 2.18
CA GLY A 239 -7.63 -13.41 2.17
C GLY A 239 -6.88 -14.18 3.26
N GLN A 240 -7.49 -15.20 3.83
CA GLN A 240 -6.98 -15.98 4.97
C GLN A 240 -6.84 -17.47 4.62
N PHE A 241 -5.82 -18.12 5.19
CA PHE A 241 -5.54 -19.53 4.97
C PHE A 241 -6.74 -20.42 5.34
N GLY A 242 -7.24 -20.32 6.58
CA GLY A 242 -8.33 -21.16 7.08
C GLY A 242 -9.64 -21.00 6.31
N ALA A 243 -10.04 -19.75 6.03
CA ALA A 243 -11.26 -19.50 5.26
C ALA A 243 -11.13 -19.99 3.82
N SER A 244 -9.98 -19.86 3.18
CA SER A 244 -9.70 -20.37 1.83
C SER A 244 -9.70 -21.89 1.80
N LEU A 245 -9.08 -22.54 2.80
CA LEU A 245 -9.12 -23.98 3.00
C LEU A 245 -10.58 -24.48 3.05
N ASP A 246 -11.44 -23.84 3.84
CA ASP A 246 -12.83 -24.26 4.04
C ASP A 246 -13.70 -24.09 2.79
N VAL A 247 -13.59 -22.95 2.08
CA VAL A 247 -14.39 -22.74 0.87
C VAL A 247 -13.96 -23.67 -0.25
N VAL A 248 -12.65 -23.96 -0.39
CA VAL A 248 -12.13 -24.89 -1.38
C VAL A 248 -12.50 -26.33 -1.03
N ARG A 249 -12.41 -26.76 0.24
CA ARG A 249 -12.94 -28.07 0.69
C ARG A 249 -14.41 -28.24 0.32
N LYS A 250 -15.25 -27.22 0.53
CA LYS A 250 -16.66 -27.24 0.16
C LYS A 250 -16.86 -27.37 -1.34
N HIS A 251 -16.06 -26.66 -2.14
CA HIS A 251 -16.09 -26.76 -3.60
C HIS A 251 -15.69 -28.17 -4.07
N LEU A 252 -14.59 -28.73 -3.55
CA LEU A 252 -14.08 -30.06 -3.94
C LEU A 252 -15.04 -31.21 -3.67
N ARG A 253 -15.95 -31.07 -2.69
CA ARG A 253 -17.01 -32.07 -2.45
C ARG A 253 -18.07 -32.13 -3.56
N ARG A 254 -18.18 -31.06 -4.37
CA ARG A 254 -19.20 -30.89 -5.40
C ARG A 254 -18.69 -31.12 -6.81
N THR A 255 -17.39 -30.98 -7.01
CA THR A 255 -16.75 -31.09 -8.33
C THR A 255 -15.95 -32.40 -8.47
N ARG A 256 -15.97 -32.95 -9.69
CA ARG A 256 -15.15 -34.08 -10.13
C ARG A 256 -14.01 -33.66 -11.05
N SER A 257 -13.87 -32.40 -11.33
CA SER A 257 -12.85 -31.80 -12.21
C SER A 257 -11.44 -32.17 -11.76
N ARG A 258 -10.55 -32.46 -12.71
CA ARG A 258 -9.18 -32.95 -12.44
C ARG A 258 -8.08 -32.00 -12.89
N ARG A 259 -8.43 -30.90 -13.57
CA ARG A 259 -7.49 -29.89 -14.07
C ARG A 259 -7.99 -28.52 -13.66
N ILE A 260 -7.61 -28.11 -12.44
CA ILE A 260 -8.14 -26.92 -11.79
C ILE A 260 -7.00 -25.90 -11.62
N LEU A 261 -7.14 -24.74 -12.27
CA LEU A 261 -6.26 -23.60 -12.04
C LEU A 261 -6.78 -22.77 -10.87
N ILE A 262 -5.87 -22.28 -10.02
CA ILE A 262 -6.21 -21.50 -8.83
C ILE A 262 -5.46 -20.17 -8.88
N GLY A 263 -6.20 -19.07 -9.04
CA GLY A 263 -5.71 -17.72 -8.84
C GLY A 263 -6.12 -17.22 -7.46
N ALA A 264 -5.18 -16.81 -6.63
CA ALA A 264 -5.47 -16.34 -5.29
C ALA A 264 -5.12 -14.85 -5.12
N ILE A 265 -5.93 -14.14 -4.35
CA ILE A 265 -5.73 -12.73 -4.01
C ILE A 265 -4.41 -12.48 -3.26
N ASN A 266 -3.96 -13.49 -2.50
CA ASN A 266 -2.72 -13.50 -1.73
C ASN A 266 -2.22 -14.91 -1.48
N ASP A 267 -1.00 -15.05 -0.94
CA ASP A 267 -0.38 -16.34 -0.64
C ASP A 267 -1.11 -17.17 0.41
N PRO A 268 -1.60 -16.61 1.55
CA PRO A 268 -2.39 -17.40 2.49
C PRO A 268 -3.59 -18.10 1.84
N SER A 269 -4.27 -17.42 0.91
CA SER A 269 -5.39 -18.03 0.18
C SER A 269 -4.94 -19.15 -0.75
N ALA A 270 -3.81 -18.97 -1.46
CA ALA A 270 -3.25 -20.01 -2.33
C ALA A 270 -2.85 -21.25 -1.53
N LEU A 271 -2.14 -21.06 -0.41
CA LEU A 271 -1.69 -22.14 0.47
C LEU A 271 -2.87 -22.87 1.12
N GLY A 272 -3.93 -22.14 1.53
CA GLY A 272 -5.16 -22.73 2.04
C GLY A 272 -5.86 -23.60 1.00
N ALA A 273 -5.90 -23.17 -0.26
CA ALA A 273 -6.44 -23.96 -1.36
C ALA A 273 -5.61 -25.24 -1.60
N LEU A 274 -4.29 -25.13 -1.69
CA LEU A 274 -3.41 -26.29 -1.86
C LEU A 274 -3.62 -27.32 -0.75
N ARG A 275 -3.72 -26.86 0.49
CA ARG A 275 -4.01 -27.74 1.64
C ARG A 275 -5.35 -28.47 1.48
N ALA A 276 -6.39 -27.81 0.95
CA ALA A 276 -7.68 -28.48 0.67
C ALA A 276 -7.54 -29.60 -0.37
N PHE A 277 -6.74 -29.37 -1.41
CA PHE A 277 -6.47 -30.39 -2.44
C PHE A 277 -5.64 -31.56 -1.89
N GLU A 278 -4.65 -31.31 -1.04
CA GLU A 278 -3.86 -32.36 -0.36
C GLU A 278 -4.76 -33.24 0.51
N GLU A 279 -5.60 -32.65 1.36
CA GLU A 279 -6.52 -33.37 2.24
C GLU A 279 -7.58 -34.19 1.47
N ALA A 280 -7.94 -33.72 0.28
CA ALA A 280 -8.83 -34.46 -0.61
C ALA A 280 -8.12 -35.60 -1.39
N GLY A 281 -6.81 -35.78 -1.24
CA GLY A 281 -6.01 -36.70 -2.05
C GLY A 281 -5.94 -36.29 -3.53
N ARG A 282 -6.08 -35.01 -3.85
CA ARG A 282 -6.21 -34.46 -5.20
C ARG A 282 -5.12 -33.46 -5.56
N ALA A 283 -3.99 -33.45 -4.83
CA ALA A 283 -2.92 -32.49 -5.05
C ALA A 283 -2.46 -32.39 -6.52
N GLU A 284 -2.40 -33.52 -7.23
CA GLU A 284 -1.98 -33.59 -8.62
C GLU A 284 -2.99 -32.99 -9.62
N THR A 285 -4.19 -32.64 -9.15
CA THR A 285 -5.28 -32.13 -10.01
C THR A 285 -5.38 -30.59 -10.02
N CYS A 286 -4.42 -29.89 -9.42
CA CYS A 286 -4.44 -28.43 -9.40
C CYS A 286 -3.07 -27.83 -9.70
N ALA A 287 -3.09 -26.53 -10.04
CA ALA A 287 -1.93 -25.63 -10.04
C ALA A 287 -2.38 -24.28 -9.49
N ALA A 288 -1.63 -23.73 -8.56
CA ALA A 288 -1.98 -22.51 -7.85
C ALA A 288 -0.97 -21.37 -8.06
N MET A 289 -1.48 -20.17 -8.03
CA MET A 289 -0.74 -18.92 -8.12
C MET A 289 -1.10 -18.04 -6.93
N GLY A 290 -0.06 -17.58 -6.20
CA GLY A 290 -0.20 -16.67 -5.07
C GLY A 290 0.17 -15.23 -5.41
N GLN A 291 0.03 -14.36 -4.42
CA GLN A 291 0.41 -12.95 -4.46
C GLN A 291 1.00 -12.57 -3.11
N ASN A 292 1.97 -11.71 -3.08
CA ASN A 292 2.73 -11.08 -2.00
C ASN A 292 4.18 -11.58 -1.89
N GLY A 293 4.51 -12.81 -2.32
CA GLY A 293 5.84 -13.39 -2.13
C GLY A 293 6.16 -13.59 -0.64
N SER A 294 5.17 -14.05 0.16
CA SER A 294 5.34 -14.27 1.59
C SER A 294 6.38 -15.34 1.89
N LEU A 295 6.94 -15.35 3.11
CA LEU A 295 7.94 -16.34 3.51
C LEU A 295 7.41 -17.78 3.34
N GLU A 296 6.16 -18.02 3.71
CA GLU A 296 5.49 -19.30 3.60
C GLU A 296 5.35 -19.73 2.13
N ALA A 297 4.95 -18.81 1.25
CA ALA A 297 4.87 -19.09 -0.19
C ALA A 297 6.25 -19.35 -0.80
N ARG A 298 7.29 -18.60 -0.39
CA ARG A 298 8.66 -18.84 -0.83
C ARG A 298 9.18 -20.21 -0.37
N ALA A 299 8.85 -20.61 0.88
CA ALA A 299 9.17 -21.93 1.39
C ALA A 299 8.43 -23.02 0.59
N GLU A 300 7.16 -22.81 0.26
CA GLU A 300 6.37 -23.72 -0.55
C GLU A 300 6.93 -23.86 -1.98
N LEU A 301 7.31 -22.74 -2.63
CA LEU A 301 7.90 -22.74 -3.96
C LEU A 301 9.18 -23.58 -4.07
N ARG A 302 9.94 -23.70 -2.98
CA ARG A 302 11.19 -24.51 -2.93
C ARG A 302 10.94 -26.01 -2.87
N LYS A 303 9.74 -26.46 -2.53
CA LYS A 303 9.41 -27.89 -2.49
C LYS A 303 9.38 -28.50 -3.88
N PRO A 304 10.02 -29.67 -4.11
CA PRO A 304 10.06 -30.30 -5.43
C PRO A 304 8.69 -30.65 -6.02
N SER A 305 7.74 -31.04 -5.18
CA SER A 305 6.43 -31.52 -5.58
C SER A 305 5.31 -30.49 -5.39
N THR A 306 5.65 -29.23 -5.16
CA THR A 306 4.64 -28.20 -4.92
C THR A 306 3.76 -27.97 -6.13
N ARG A 307 2.49 -27.63 -5.88
CA ARG A 307 1.54 -27.14 -6.87
C ARG A 307 1.34 -25.63 -6.80
N LEU A 308 2.08 -24.93 -5.93
CA LEU A 308 2.28 -23.50 -6.03
C LEU A 308 3.31 -23.25 -7.11
N ILE A 309 2.86 -22.81 -8.30
CA ILE A 309 3.78 -22.62 -9.44
C ILE A 309 4.43 -21.23 -9.46
N GLY A 310 3.87 -20.29 -8.70
CA GLY A 310 4.42 -18.94 -8.56
C GLY A 310 3.70 -18.11 -7.52
N SER A 311 4.32 -16.99 -7.16
CA SER A 311 3.74 -15.91 -6.38
C SER A 311 4.27 -14.57 -6.88
N VAL A 312 3.42 -13.56 -7.06
CA VAL A 312 3.90 -12.21 -7.39
C VAL A 312 4.31 -11.50 -6.12
N ALA A 313 5.61 -11.25 -5.97
CA ALA A 313 6.15 -10.51 -4.84
C ALA A 313 5.99 -9.00 -5.03
N TYR A 314 5.71 -8.29 -3.94
CA TYR A 314 5.60 -6.83 -3.87
C TYR A 314 6.70 -6.20 -3.01
N PHE A 315 7.60 -6.98 -2.45
CA PHE A 315 8.74 -6.52 -1.64
C PHE A 315 8.33 -5.59 -0.48
N PRO A 316 7.49 -6.07 0.48
CA PRO A 316 6.99 -5.25 1.58
C PRO A 316 8.11 -4.65 2.45
N GLU A 317 9.28 -5.26 2.45
CA GLU A 317 10.51 -4.78 3.10
C GLU A 317 11.05 -3.46 2.51
N SER A 318 10.63 -3.08 1.30
CA SER A 318 11.00 -1.83 0.64
C SER A 318 9.94 -0.73 0.75
N TYR A 319 8.75 -1.04 1.27
CA TYR A 319 7.64 -0.07 1.37
C TYR A 319 8.00 1.13 2.24
N GLY A 320 8.75 0.91 3.32
CA GLY A 320 9.08 1.94 4.29
C GLY A 320 9.82 3.13 3.70
N ASP A 321 10.89 2.89 2.95
CA ASP A 321 11.67 3.96 2.33
C ASP A 321 10.81 4.79 1.36
N ALA A 322 9.98 4.13 0.55
CA ALA A 322 9.07 4.80 -0.39
C ALA A 322 7.96 5.60 0.33
N LEU A 323 7.33 5.01 1.35
CA LEU A 323 6.25 5.64 2.10
C LEU A 323 6.72 6.83 2.94
N ILE A 324 7.86 6.73 3.61
CA ILE A 324 8.43 7.82 4.39
C ILE A 324 8.93 8.96 3.49
N SER A 325 9.52 8.63 2.33
CA SER A 325 9.89 9.63 1.33
C SER A 325 8.64 10.36 0.81
N LEU A 326 7.60 9.63 0.40
CA LEU A 326 6.34 10.20 -0.08
C LEU A 326 5.66 11.07 0.99
N ALA A 327 5.63 10.59 2.26
CA ALA A 327 5.10 11.36 3.38
C ALA A 327 5.86 12.66 3.60
N THR A 328 7.19 12.62 3.51
CA THR A 328 8.04 13.81 3.64
C THR A 328 7.79 14.81 2.50
N ASP A 329 7.63 14.34 1.26
CA ASP A 329 7.35 15.19 0.11
C ASP A 329 5.97 15.88 0.24
N ILE A 330 4.95 15.16 0.71
CA ILE A 330 3.62 15.73 1.01
C ILE A 330 3.74 16.81 2.10
N LEU A 331 4.43 16.53 3.20
CA LEU A 331 4.61 17.47 4.31
C LEU A 331 5.44 18.71 3.92
N GLN A 332 6.34 18.56 2.95
CA GLN A 332 7.08 19.66 2.33
C GLN A 332 6.29 20.39 1.24
N ARG A 333 5.02 20.01 1.00
CA ARG A 333 4.14 20.57 -0.04
C ARG A 333 4.70 20.46 -1.45
N LYS A 334 5.52 19.45 -1.71
CA LYS A 334 5.96 19.13 -3.07
C LYS A 334 4.80 18.48 -3.85
N ALA A 335 4.82 18.66 -5.16
CA ALA A 335 3.89 17.95 -6.04
C ALA A 335 4.19 16.45 -6.00
N VAL A 336 3.18 15.65 -5.64
CA VAL A 336 3.24 14.19 -5.64
C VAL A 336 2.18 13.62 -6.57
N PRO A 337 2.42 12.47 -7.21
CA PRO A 337 1.38 11.82 -8.01
C PRO A 337 0.25 11.32 -7.11
N PRO A 338 -1.01 11.23 -7.62
CA PRO A 338 -2.14 10.73 -6.84
C PRO A 338 -2.01 9.24 -6.49
N ALA A 339 -1.19 8.49 -7.22
CA ALA A 339 -0.91 7.08 -6.98
C ALA A 339 0.54 6.75 -7.27
N VAL A 340 1.15 5.97 -6.39
CA VAL A 340 2.50 5.41 -6.52
C VAL A 340 2.38 3.88 -6.49
N PHE A 341 2.90 3.22 -7.52
CA PHE A 341 2.84 1.77 -7.61
C PHE A 341 4.13 1.12 -7.14
N ALA A 342 3.99 0.19 -6.20
CA ALA A 342 5.09 -0.66 -5.76
C ALA A 342 5.58 -1.56 -6.91
N SER A 343 6.88 -1.79 -6.96
CA SER A 343 7.47 -2.77 -7.86
C SER A 343 6.95 -4.17 -7.55
N HIS A 344 6.77 -5.00 -8.58
CA HIS A 344 6.38 -6.38 -8.40
C HIS A 344 7.15 -7.30 -9.33
N GLN A 345 7.34 -8.54 -8.90
CA GLN A 345 8.11 -9.54 -9.61
C GLN A 345 7.48 -10.93 -9.45
N MET A 346 7.44 -11.69 -10.54
CA MET A 346 7.06 -13.09 -10.47
C MET A 346 8.15 -13.91 -9.79
N LEU A 347 7.80 -14.54 -8.68
CA LEU A 347 8.61 -15.58 -8.06
C LEU A 347 8.13 -16.95 -8.54
N THR A 348 9.10 -17.77 -8.89
CA THR A 348 8.93 -19.19 -9.22
C THR A 348 10.00 -19.97 -8.48
N ARG A 349 9.94 -21.30 -8.53
CA ARG A 349 11.00 -22.15 -7.98
C ARG A 349 12.39 -21.82 -8.50
N ASP A 350 12.49 -21.43 -9.79
CA ASP A 350 13.77 -21.22 -10.45
C ASP A 350 14.45 -19.92 -10.05
N ASN A 351 13.70 -18.94 -9.50
CA ASN A 351 14.27 -17.62 -9.21
C ASN A 351 14.08 -17.14 -7.77
N VAL A 352 13.33 -17.86 -6.94
CA VAL A 352 13.06 -17.44 -5.53
C VAL A 352 14.33 -17.20 -4.74
N ASP A 353 15.36 -18.02 -4.91
CA ASP A 353 16.64 -17.88 -4.20
C ASP A 353 17.47 -16.69 -4.71
N ARG A 354 17.25 -16.25 -5.95
CA ARG A 354 17.88 -15.03 -6.47
C ARG A 354 17.33 -13.77 -5.79
N PHE A 355 16.03 -13.73 -5.54
CA PHE A 355 15.37 -12.57 -4.91
C PHE A 355 15.45 -12.62 -3.38
N TYR A 356 15.42 -13.80 -2.79
CA TYR A 356 15.41 -14.02 -1.36
C TYR A 356 16.48 -15.05 -0.92
N PRO A 357 17.77 -14.75 -1.15
CA PRO A 357 18.86 -15.69 -0.82
C PRO A 357 19.00 -15.95 0.69
N ASN A 358 18.57 -14.97 1.51
CA ASN A 358 18.72 -15.06 2.96
C ASN A 358 17.67 -15.96 3.64
N ASP A 359 16.61 -16.36 2.94
CA ASP A 359 15.64 -17.31 3.49
C ASP A 359 16.31 -18.65 3.87
N ALA A 360 17.36 -19.04 3.17
CA ALA A 360 18.13 -20.25 3.47
C ALA A 360 18.87 -20.20 4.83
N LEU A 361 19.03 -18.99 5.40
CA LEU A 361 19.64 -18.77 6.71
C LEU A 361 18.65 -18.89 7.86
N LEU A 362 17.34 -18.91 7.56
CA LEU A 362 16.29 -19.09 8.55
C LEU A 362 16.29 -20.57 9.00
N ASN A 363 16.30 -20.80 10.31
CA ASN A 363 16.21 -22.15 10.85
C ASN A 363 14.90 -22.82 10.41
N PRO A 364 14.92 -24.08 9.94
CA PRO A 364 13.72 -24.83 9.59
C PRO A 364 12.63 -24.81 10.67
N GLY A 365 13.01 -24.80 11.95
CA GLY A 365 12.10 -24.70 13.09
C GLY A 365 11.38 -23.35 13.22
N GLU A 366 12.00 -22.25 12.81
CA GLU A 366 11.33 -20.94 12.78
C GLU A 366 10.29 -20.86 11.68
N LEU A 367 10.55 -21.45 10.52
CA LEU A 367 9.60 -21.62 9.43
C LEU A 367 8.38 -22.43 9.86
N GLU A 368 8.60 -23.53 10.59
CA GLU A 368 7.52 -24.39 11.08
C GLU A 368 6.65 -23.69 12.14
N ILE A 369 7.26 -22.91 13.04
CA ILE A 369 6.55 -22.09 14.03
C ILE A 369 5.74 -20.96 13.35
N MET A 370 6.26 -20.35 12.30
CA MET A 370 5.52 -19.31 11.54
C MET A 370 4.29 -19.91 10.82
N LEU A 371 4.42 -21.11 10.25
CA LEU A 371 3.32 -21.84 9.62
C LEU A 371 2.23 -22.26 10.62
N LEU A 372 2.62 -22.59 11.87
CA LEU A 372 1.69 -22.95 12.95
C LEU A 372 0.93 -21.74 13.53
N ARG A 373 1.53 -20.55 13.52
CA ARG A 373 0.89 -19.31 13.99
C ARG A 373 -0.10 -18.70 13.01
N SER A 374 -0.14 -19.17 11.79
CA SER A 374 -1.13 -18.79 10.76
C SER A 374 -2.38 -19.67 10.74
N LYS A 375 -2.61 -20.48 11.79
CA LYS A 375 -3.81 -21.31 11.98
C LYS A 375 -4.96 -20.54 12.60
#